data_b7f80816e87d39f53d870a35bd087bae
#
_entry.id   b7f80816e87d39f53d870a35bd087bae
#
_cell.length_a   1.000
_cell.length_b   1.000
_cell.length_c   1.000
_cell.angle_alpha   90.00
_cell.angle_beta   90.00
_cell.angle_gamma   90.00
#
_symmetry.space_group_name_H-M   'P 1'
#
loop_
_entity.id
_entity.type
_entity.pdbx_description
1 polymer ?
#
loop_
_entity_poly.entity_id
_entity_poly.type
_entity_poly.pdbx_seq_one_letter_code
_entity_poly.pdbx_strand_id
1 'polypeptide(L)'
;MDIKSNIKDFISKYYMLNRAKVCDDITFFTHDLNRMIDGYLLKVCSGDECLNWTIPQKWTVNEAWIKNSKGEIIMDVLFHPLQLMTYSNSFKGTLSKKELIKNVKSDEKRPDCLIYNHRQQYKFNNYPNWGFSLPYSKIAELDESEEYQVNIDCEFSDGEMLVSRKKIIGNNKESIFFAAHTCHPGMVNDGIAGIAILLELHNELASRKELKYSYDFIFGPEYYAGAAVLEKDANAKFLKSGFFLDMMGNGQNLGFSRSFQGNSYVDFVTESVLIKDLSNHFSRDYRKLWGNDEIFYDGPDFQIPTVGLGRDRWEHYHTDKDDLENCDLDQLIESYEFLKKIVDVMENDYIPQRKYRGPLYLDRYGIIFDSQGDPEGYSNIQKIQILANGSRSISQISRELKIDFFFVFSFFEKLYENNLIIKKNYNAFNEYNSK
;
A
#
# COMPACT_ATOMS: atom_id res chain seq x y z
N MET A 1 -8.17 10.21 -20.38
CA MET A 1 -8.82 10.70 -19.14
C MET A 1 -7.72 11.20 -18.21
N ASP A 2 -8.04 12.18 -17.39
CA ASP A 2 -7.08 12.71 -16.42
C ASP A 2 -6.91 11.73 -15.25
N ILE A 3 -5.70 11.34 -14.91
CA ILE A 3 -5.39 10.41 -13.82
C ILE A 3 -6.02 10.85 -12.51
N LYS A 4 -6.00 12.15 -12.20
CA LYS A 4 -6.60 12.73 -11.00
C LYS A 4 -8.11 12.47 -10.93
N SER A 5 -8.80 12.62 -12.07
CA SER A 5 -10.24 12.32 -12.16
C SER A 5 -10.51 10.83 -11.96
N ASN A 6 -9.74 9.95 -12.61
CA ASN A 6 -9.89 8.50 -12.46
C ASN A 6 -9.76 8.06 -10.99
N ILE A 7 -8.70 8.53 -10.32
CA ILE A 7 -8.45 8.23 -8.90
C ILE A 7 -9.60 8.71 -8.03
N LYS A 8 -10.06 9.96 -8.23
CA LYS A 8 -11.18 10.54 -7.47
C LYS A 8 -12.46 9.75 -7.68
N ASP A 9 -12.81 9.44 -8.92
CA ASP A 9 -14.04 8.72 -9.28
C ASP A 9 -14.04 7.30 -8.68
N PHE A 10 -12.88 6.62 -8.74
CA PHE A 10 -12.70 5.31 -8.11
C PHE A 10 -12.92 5.38 -6.59
N ILE A 11 -12.24 6.29 -5.91
CA ILE A 11 -12.38 6.44 -4.45
C ILE A 11 -13.82 6.76 -4.09
N SER A 12 -14.43 7.77 -4.75
CA SER A 12 -15.80 8.21 -4.49
C SER A 12 -16.82 7.06 -4.59
N LYS A 13 -16.60 6.14 -5.52
CA LYS A 13 -17.51 5.01 -5.76
C LYS A 13 -17.46 3.96 -4.64
N TYR A 14 -16.31 3.75 -4.02
CA TYR A 14 -16.12 2.55 -3.20
C TYR A 14 -15.79 2.80 -1.72
N TYR A 15 -15.37 4.00 -1.30
CA TYR A 15 -14.86 4.20 0.05
C TYR A 15 -15.92 3.97 1.14
N MET A 16 -17.19 4.29 0.87
CA MET A 16 -18.29 4.13 1.84
C MET A 16 -18.86 2.70 1.91
N LEU A 17 -18.39 1.77 1.10
CA LEU A 17 -18.82 0.38 1.21
C LEU A 17 -18.42 -0.23 2.55
N ASN A 18 -19.26 -1.15 3.07
CA ASN A 18 -18.87 -2.00 4.19
C ASN A 18 -17.82 -3.02 3.72
N ARG A 19 -16.56 -2.66 3.89
CA ARG A 19 -15.43 -3.51 3.47
C ARG A 19 -14.89 -4.35 4.65
N ALA A 20 -15.79 -5.04 5.37
CA ALA A 20 -15.37 -6.13 6.26
C ALA A 20 -14.70 -7.25 5.44
N LYS A 21 -13.87 -8.09 6.08
CA LYS A 21 -12.99 -9.05 5.37
C LYS A 21 -13.73 -10.05 4.48
N VAL A 22 -14.94 -10.47 4.87
CA VAL A 22 -15.84 -11.31 4.08
C VAL A 22 -17.27 -10.79 4.26
N CYS A 23 -17.80 -10.12 3.27
CA CYS A 23 -19.17 -9.59 3.21
C CYS A 23 -19.57 -9.31 1.74
N ASP A 24 -20.81 -8.94 1.49
CA ASP A 24 -21.29 -8.72 0.12
C ASP A 24 -20.62 -7.53 -0.55
N ASP A 25 -20.42 -6.43 0.16
CA ASP A 25 -19.82 -5.21 -0.38
C ASP A 25 -18.36 -5.42 -0.80
N ILE A 26 -17.54 -6.08 0.03
CA ILE A 26 -16.15 -6.36 -0.35
C ILE A 26 -16.09 -7.38 -1.50
N THR A 27 -17.03 -8.32 -1.55
CA THR A 27 -17.14 -9.27 -2.67
C THR A 27 -17.45 -8.53 -3.97
N PHE A 28 -18.45 -7.65 -3.96
CA PHE A 28 -18.78 -6.78 -5.10
C PHE A 28 -17.58 -5.93 -5.52
N PHE A 29 -16.96 -5.23 -4.57
CA PHE A 29 -15.79 -4.39 -4.80
C PHE A 29 -14.63 -5.18 -5.43
N THR A 30 -14.30 -6.35 -4.88
CA THR A 30 -13.17 -7.16 -5.36
C THR A 30 -13.45 -7.73 -6.76
N HIS A 31 -14.70 -8.09 -7.09
CA HIS A 31 -15.07 -8.48 -8.45
C HIS A 31 -14.94 -7.33 -9.45
N ASP A 32 -15.36 -6.11 -9.08
CA ASP A 32 -15.22 -4.91 -9.93
C ASP A 32 -13.73 -4.61 -10.16
N LEU A 33 -12.94 -4.59 -9.10
CA LEU A 33 -11.50 -4.38 -9.16
C LEU A 33 -10.81 -5.42 -10.06
N ASN A 34 -11.17 -6.70 -9.91
CA ASN A 34 -10.61 -7.77 -10.73
C ASN A 34 -10.92 -7.61 -12.22
N ARG A 35 -12.12 -7.10 -12.57
CA ARG A 35 -12.46 -6.78 -13.95
C ARG A 35 -11.63 -5.61 -14.52
N MET A 36 -11.36 -4.59 -13.70
CA MET A 36 -10.56 -3.42 -14.13
C MET A 36 -9.14 -3.80 -14.54
N ILE A 37 -8.54 -4.78 -13.85
CA ILE A 37 -7.17 -5.24 -14.15
C ILE A 37 -7.13 -6.48 -15.03
N ASP A 38 -8.27 -7.02 -15.48
CA ASP A 38 -8.36 -8.31 -16.17
C ASP A 38 -7.55 -9.40 -15.42
N GLY A 39 -7.78 -9.47 -14.10
CA GLY A 39 -7.07 -10.35 -13.17
C GLY A 39 -7.76 -11.70 -12.97
N TYR A 40 -7.23 -12.48 -12.04
CA TYR A 40 -7.89 -13.68 -11.52
C TYR A 40 -8.17 -13.53 -10.02
N LEU A 41 -9.17 -14.26 -9.55
CA LEU A 41 -9.58 -14.27 -8.15
C LEU A 41 -9.03 -15.54 -7.48
N LEU A 42 -8.20 -15.34 -6.45
CA LEU A 42 -7.91 -16.38 -5.48
C LEU A 42 -9.07 -16.39 -4.46
N LYS A 43 -9.76 -17.53 -4.34
CA LYS A 43 -10.89 -17.74 -3.47
C LYS A 43 -10.52 -18.65 -2.33
N VAL A 44 -10.84 -18.26 -1.11
CA VAL A 44 -10.59 -19.06 0.09
C VAL A 44 -11.84 -19.13 0.94
N CYS A 45 -12.31 -20.31 1.27
CA CYS A 45 -13.56 -20.52 2.00
C CYS A 45 -13.47 -20.11 3.46
N SER A 46 -14.58 -19.66 4.01
CA SER A 46 -14.72 -19.43 5.44
C SER A 46 -14.36 -20.70 6.25
N GLY A 47 -13.55 -20.53 7.27
CA GLY A 47 -13.06 -21.64 8.11
C GLY A 47 -11.77 -22.29 7.62
N ASP A 48 -11.35 -22.08 6.37
CA ASP A 48 -10.05 -22.52 5.90
C ASP A 48 -8.92 -21.77 6.63
N GLU A 49 -7.81 -22.44 6.82
CA GLU A 49 -6.59 -21.84 7.35
C GLU A 49 -5.65 -21.47 6.20
N CYS A 50 -5.08 -20.27 6.29
CA CYS A 50 -3.96 -19.80 5.50
C CYS A 50 -2.83 -19.46 6.45
N LEU A 51 -1.73 -20.24 6.39
CA LEU A 51 -0.71 -20.25 7.43
C LEU A 51 -1.37 -20.57 8.80
N ASN A 52 -1.44 -19.64 9.72
CA ASN A 52 -2.16 -19.80 10.99
C ASN A 52 -3.34 -18.81 11.15
N TRP A 53 -3.86 -18.29 10.01
CA TRP A 53 -4.97 -17.35 9.98
C TRP A 53 -6.22 -18.03 9.46
N THR A 54 -7.27 -18.10 10.28
CA THR A 54 -8.55 -18.68 9.88
C THR A 54 -9.39 -17.66 9.12
N ILE A 55 -9.81 -18.00 7.91
CA ILE A 55 -10.69 -17.13 7.10
C ILE A 55 -12.04 -16.97 7.82
N PRO A 56 -12.49 -15.72 8.07
CA PRO A 56 -13.71 -15.48 8.80
C PRO A 56 -14.95 -15.86 7.99
N GLN A 57 -16.04 -16.09 8.71
CA GLN A 57 -17.36 -16.27 8.10
C GLN A 57 -17.80 -15.00 7.37
N LYS A 58 -18.65 -15.15 6.39
CA LYS A 58 -19.36 -14.02 5.79
C LYS A 58 -20.22 -13.36 6.85
N TRP A 59 -20.09 -12.05 6.97
CA TRP A 59 -20.84 -11.22 7.91
C TRP A 59 -21.80 -10.33 7.12
N THR A 60 -23.09 -10.51 7.36
CA THR A 60 -24.16 -9.72 6.75
C THR A 60 -24.81 -8.86 7.82
N VAL A 61 -24.94 -7.57 7.56
CA VAL A 61 -25.61 -6.59 8.43
C VAL A 61 -26.97 -6.28 7.79
N ASN A 62 -28.05 -6.67 8.44
CA ASN A 62 -29.40 -6.33 8.00
C ASN A 62 -29.79 -4.94 8.49
N GLU A 63 -29.60 -4.67 9.80
CA GLU A 63 -29.79 -3.34 10.39
C GLU A 63 -28.98 -3.22 11.71
N ALA A 64 -28.58 -1.99 12.03
CA ALA A 64 -28.00 -1.70 13.35
C ALA A 64 -28.25 -0.24 13.72
N TRP A 65 -28.89 -0.02 14.89
CA TRP A 65 -29.23 1.32 15.33
C TRP A 65 -29.34 1.43 16.86
N ILE A 66 -29.26 2.67 17.34
CA ILE A 66 -29.55 3.08 18.72
C ILE A 66 -30.66 4.15 18.68
N LYS A 67 -31.70 4.00 19.50
CA LYS A 67 -32.79 4.96 19.69
C LYS A 67 -32.93 5.35 21.16
N ASN A 68 -33.31 6.59 21.40
CA ASN A 68 -33.66 7.05 22.75
C ASN A 68 -35.08 6.57 23.16
N SER A 69 -35.51 6.91 24.38
CA SER A 69 -36.82 6.58 24.92
C SER A 69 -38.02 7.12 24.11
N LYS A 70 -37.77 8.19 23.32
CA LYS A 70 -38.77 8.80 22.41
C LYS A 70 -38.81 8.16 21.03
N GLY A 71 -37.92 7.20 20.75
CA GLY A 71 -37.78 6.58 19.44
C GLY A 71 -36.95 7.36 18.43
N GLU A 72 -36.28 8.43 18.84
CA GLU A 72 -35.38 9.20 17.98
C GLU A 72 -34.08 8.43 17.75
N ILE A 73 -33.62 8.41 16.50
CA ILE A 73 -32.41 7.69 16.11
C ILE A 73 -31.18 8.49 16.59
N ILE A 74 -30.37 7.89 17.43
CA ILE A 74 -29.07 8.43 17.88
C ILE A 74 -27.96 7.99 16.94
N MET A 75 -28.05 6.74 16.47
CA MET A 75 -27.09 6.10 15.58
C MET A 75 -27.79 5.13 14.64
N ASP A 76 -27.35 5.09 13.38
CA ASP A 76 -27.77 4.10 12.40
C ASP A 76 -26.58 3.79 11.46
N VAL A 77 -26.30 2.51 11.25
CA VAL A 77 -25.21 2.05 10.38
C VAL A 77 -25.34 2.59 8.94
N LEU A 78 -26.54 2.95 8.52
CA LEU A 78 -26.80 3.57 7.21
C LEU A 78 -26.17 4.96 7.07
N PHE A 79 -25.88 5.66 8.18
CA PHE A 79 -25.23 6.97 8.12
C PHE A 79 -23.73 6.86 7.84
N HIS A 80 -23.08 5.86 8.44
CA HIS A 80 -21.67 5.61 8.22
C HIS A 80 -21.30 4.17 8.65
N PRO A 81 -20.53 3.42 7.82
CA PRO A 81 -20.19 2.02 8.14
C PRO A 81 -19.32 1.86 9.39
N LEU A 82 -18.57 2.89 9.80
CA LEU A 82 -17.79 2.86 11.05
C LEU A 82 -18.63 2.86 12.32
N GLN A 83 -19.92 3.17 12.24
CA GLN A 83 -20.79 3.22 13.41
C GLN A 83 -20.99 1.85 14.06
N LEU A 84 -20.86 0.76 13.30
CA LEU A 84 -20.94 -0.60 13.81
C LEU A 84 -19.55 -1.26 13.85
N MET A 85 -19.21 -1.89 14.97
CA MET A 85 -18.00 -2.71 15.07
C MET A 85 -18.07 -3.86 14.07
N THR A 86 -17.06 -4.01 13.23
CA THR A 86 -17.01 -5.11 12.26
C THR A 86 -17.05 -6.46 12.96
N TYR A 87 -17.81 -7.41 12.41
CA TYR A 87 -18.08 -8.73 12.99
C TYR A 87 -18.80 -8.69 14.35
N SER A 88 -19.62 -7.66 14.60
CA SER A 88 -20.57 -7.68 15.72
C SER A 88 -21.53 -8.84 15.60
N ASN A 89 -21.83 -9.48 16.74
CA ASN A 89 -22.96 -10.39 16.85
C ASN A 89 -24.27 -9.60 16.96
N SER A 90 -25.39 -10.24 16.63
CA SER A 90 -26.73 -9.67 16.85
C SER A 90 -26.96 -9.39 18.34
N PHE A 91 -27.60 -8.27 18.60
CA PHE A 91 -28.04 -7.87 19.93
C PHE A 91 -29.33 -7.06 19.83
N LYS A 92 -30.30 -7.35 20.71
CA LYS A 92 -31.52 -6.58 20.86
C LYS A 92 -31.85 -6.39 22.32
N GLY A 93 -32.00 -5.15 22.76
CA GLY A 93 -32.29 -4.86 24.16
C GLY A 93 -32.47 -3.39 24.44
N THR A 94 -32.83 -3.11 25.69
CA THR A 94 -32.91 -1.76 26.25
C THR A 94 -31.83 -1.62 27.32
N LEU A 95 -31.03 -0.60 27.27
CA LEU A 95 -29.84 -0.39 28.10
C LEU A 95 -29.84 1.00 28.72
N SER A 96 -29.41 1.10 29.97
CA SER A 96 -29.01 2.37 30.55
C SER A 96 -27.80 2.96 29.82
N LYS A 97 -27.58 4.28 29.89
CA LYS A 97 -26.35 4.91 29.36
C LYS A 97 -25.10 4.19 29.83
N LYS A 98 -25.00 3.88 31.14
CA LYS A 98 -23.85 3.20 31.76
C LYS A 98 -23.57 1.82 31.16
N GLU A 99 -24.59 1.09 30.72
CA GLU A 99 -24.46 -0.23 30.09
C GLU A 99 -24.10 -0.06 28.61
N LEU A 100 -24.76 0.88 27.91
CA LEU A 100 -24.51 1.15 26.49
C LEU A 100 -23.06 1.55 26.22
N ILE A 101 -22.49 2.48 27.01
CA ILE A 101 -21.14 2.98 26.77
C ILE A 101 -20.04 1.93 26.94
N LYS A 102 -20.30 0.80 27.60
CA LYS A 102 -19.34 -0.32 27.67
C LYS A 102 -19.10 -0.98 26.32
N ASN A 103 -20.04 -0.83 25.38
CA ASN A 103 -19.95 -1.36 24.03
C ASN A 103 -19.78 -0.27 22.97
N VAL A 104 -19.45 0.96 23.39
CA VAL A 104 -19.22 2.08 22.49
C VAL A 104 -17.76 2.46 22.49
N LYS A 105 -17.13 2.48 21.33
CA LYS A 105 -15.79 3.03 21.12
C LYS A 105 -15.89 4.50 20.76
N SER A 106 -15.11 5.33 21.44
CA SER A 106 -14.98 6.77 21.22
C SER A 106 -13.60 7.24 21.62
N ASP A 107 -13.27 8.46 21.28
CA ASP A 107 -11.99 9.08 21.65
C ASP A 107 -12.23 10.51 22.15
N GLU A 108 -11.92 10.74 23.42
CA GLU A 108 -12.05 12.07 24.06
C GLU A 108 -11.15 13.12 23.44
N LYS A 109 -10.01 12.71 22.85
CA LYS A 109 -9.08 13.62 22.16
C LYS A 109 -9.57 14.01 20.76
N ARG A 110 -10.47 13.23 20.19
CA ARG A 110 -11.13 13.45 18.89
C ARG A 110 -12.64 13.37 19.06
N PRO A 111 -13.24 14.34 19.81
CA PRO A 111 -14.60 14.21 20.34
C PRO A 111 -15.69 14.11 19.27
N ASP A 112 -15.45 14.62 18.07
CA ASP A 112 -16.41 14.64 16.98
C ASP A 112 -16.18 13.56 15.92
N CYS A 113 -15.25 12.61 16.18
CA CYS A 113 -14.92 11.54 15.25
C CYS A 113 -15.59 10.22 15.63
N LEU A 114 -16.01 9.46 14.62
CA LEU A 114 -16.20 8.03 14.73
C LEU A 114 -14.84 7.33 14.73
N ILE A 115 -14.65 6.36 15.60
CA ILE A 115 -13.39 5.62 15.71
C ILE A 115 -13.58 4.22 15.15
N TYR A 116 -12.71 3.81 14.23
CA TYR A 116 -12.76 2.46 13.67
C TYR A 116 -12.67 1.39 14.77
N ASN A 117 -13.75 0.64 14.92
CA ASN A 117 -13.87 -0.46 15.85
C ASN A 117 -13.92 -1.78 15.07
N HIS A 118 -12.89 -2.60 15.20
CA HIS A 118 -12.77 -3.82 14.40
C HIS A 118 -12.34 -5.02 15.26
N ARG A 119 -12.68 -6.22 14.78
CA ARG A 119 -12.23 -7.49 15.33
C ARG A 119 -11.40 -8.23 14.29
N GLN A 120 -10.09 -8.34 14.53
CA GLN A 120 -9.15 -8.97 13.58
C GLN A 120 -9.38 -10.48 13.46
N GLN A 121 -9.40 -11.16 14.59
CA GLN A 121 -9.67 -12.58 14.70
C GLN A 121 -10.86 -12.78 15.67
N TYR A 122 -12.07 -12.48 15.21
CA TYR A 122 -13.24 -12.36 16.08
C TYR A 122 -13.57 -13.62 16.91
N LYS A 123 -13.16 -14.81 16.46
CA LYS A 123 -13.37 -16.05 17.22
C LYS A 123 -12.43 -16.23 18.42
N PHE A 124 -11.30 -15.51 18.43
CA PHE A 124 -10.21 -15.76 19.38
C PHE A 124 -9.91 -14.60 20.33
N ASN A 125 -10.62 -13.50 20.23
CA ASN A 125 -10.35 -12.35 21.08
C ASN A 125 -11.40 -12.16 22.17
N ASN A 126 -10.97 -11.58 23.31
CA ASN A 126 -11.79 -11.33 24.50
C ASN A 126 -12.53 -9.99 24.45
N TYR A 127 -12.70 -9.39 23.26
CA TYR A 127 -13.44 -8.15 23.11
C TYR A 127 -14.95 -8.39 23.23
N PRO A 128 -15.74 -7.32 23.47
CA PRO A 128 -17.19 -7.40 23.40
C PRO A 128 -17.64 -8.10 22.13
N ASN A 129 -18.70 -8.88 22.23
CA ASN A 129 -19.23 -9.62 21.09
C ASN A 129 -19.92 -8.71 20.05
N TRP A 130 -20.28 -7.51 20.43
CA TRP A 130 -20.88 -6.48 19.62
C TRP A 130 -20.44 -5.10 20.12
N GLY A 131 -20.55 -4.08 19.28
CA GLY A 131 -20.23 -2.74 19.68
C GLY A 131 -20.52 -1.70 18.60
N PHE A 132 -20.52 -0.47 19.02
CA PHE A 132 -20.70 0.70 18.17
C PHE A 132 -19.49 1.64 18.23
N SER A 133 -19.44 2.58 17.31
CA SER A 133 -18.64 3.79 17.44
C SER A 133 -19.57 5.00 17.44
N LEU A 134 -19.38 5.88 18.40
CA LEU A 134 -20.05 7.17 18.49
C LEU A 134 -19.03 8.27 18.75
N PRO A 135 -19.24 9.49 18.24
CA PRO A 135 -18.46 10.64 18.67
C PRO A 135 -18.57 10.84 20.19
N TYR A 136 -17.45 11.15 20.83
CA TYR A 136 -17.44 11.39 22.30
C TYR A 136 -18.39 12.53 22.70
N SER A 137 -18.50 13.56 21.86
CA SER A 137 -19.47 14.66 22.02
C SER A 137 -20.92 14.14 22.11
N LYS A 138 -21.28 13.16 21.29
CA LYS A 138 -22.62 12.54 21.30
C LYS A 138 -22.84 11.69 22.56
N ILE A 139 -21.83 11.01 23.07
CA ILE A 139 -21.92 10.28 24.33
C ILE A 139 -22.16 11.23 25.51
N ALA A 140 -21.54 12.40 25.50
CA ALA A 140 -21.74 13.42 26.52
C ALA A 140 -23.19 13.95 26.56
N GLU A 141 -23.86 14.02 25.40
CA GLU A 141 -25.26 14.47 25.27
C GLU A 141 -26.28 13.43 25.74
N LEU A 142 -25.90 12.15 25.90
CA LEU A 142 -26.82 11.11 26.38
C LEU A 142 -27.27 11.38 27.82
N ASP A 143 -28.57 11.25 28.09
CA ASP A 143 -29.15 11.45 29.42
C ASP A 143 -28.91 10.21 30.31
N GLU A 144 -28.43 10.43 31.53
CA GLU A 144 -28.21 9.36 32.54
C GLU A 144 -29.50 8.71 33.02
N SER A 145 -30.64 9.39 32.92
CA SER A 145 -31.95 8.93 33.37
C SER A 145 -32.74 8.19 32.31
N GLU A 146 -32.26 8.25 31.04
CA GLU A 146 -32.91 7.58 29.90
C GLU A 146 -32.47 6.14 29.70
N GLU A 147 -33.35 5.37 29.08
CA GLU A 147 -33.05 4.07 28.53
C GLU A 147 -32.94 4.13 27.00
N TYR A 148 -32.01 3.40 26.45
CA TYR A 148 -31.67 3.38 25.03
C TYR A 148 -32.02 2.01 24.42
N GLN A 149 -32.86 2.03 23.40
CA GLN A 149 -33.16 0.85 22.61
C GLN A 149 -31.99 0.59 21.64
N VAL A 150 -31.48 -0.62 21.65
CA VAL A 150 -30.38 -1.08 20.81
C VAL A 150 -30.84 -2.26 19.99
N ASN A 151 -30.61 -2.22 18.69
CA ASN A 151 -30.83 -3.33 17.80
C ASN A 151 -29.64 -3.49 16.87
N ILE A 152 -29.08 -4.68 16.81
CA ILE A 152 -28.09 -5.14 15.84
C ILE A 152 -28.63 -6.44 15.27
N ASP A 153 -28.96 -6.47 14.01
CA ASP A 153 -29.36 -7.66 13.29
C ASP A 153 -28.29 -8.01 12.26
N CYS A 154 -27.49 -9.02 12.58
CA CYS A 154 -26.38 -9.51 11.79
C CYS A 154 -26.43 -11.01 11.65
N GLU A 155 -25.99 -11.53 10.52
CA GLU A 155 -25.90 -12.97 10.26
C GLU A 155 -24.46 -13.37 9.93
N PHE A 156 -24.09 -14.58 10.39
CA PHE A 156 -22.86 -15.24 10.01
C PHE A 156 -23.19 -16.48 9.20
N SER A 157 -22.61 -16.58 8.02
CA SER A 157 -22.76 -17.72 7.12
C SER A 157 -21.43 -18.12 6.51
N ASP A 158 -21.38 -19.26 5.87
CA ASP A 158 -20.23 -19.61 5.05
C ASP A 158 -20.13 -18.70 3.85
N GLY A 159 -18.91 -18.36 3.47
CA GLY A 159 -18.61 -17.46 2.35
C GLY A 159 -17.20 -17.69 1.80
N GLU A 160 -16.80 -16.83 0.91
CA GLU A 160 -15.47 -16.85 0.31
C GLU A 160 -14.77 -15.51 0.52
N MET A 161 -13.55 -15.53 1.01
CA MET A 161 -12.65 -14.39 0.93
C MET A 161 -12.04 -14.33 -0.47
N LEU A 162 -12.02 -13.15 -1.06
CA LEU A 162 -11.49 -12.92 -2.40
C LEU A 162 -10.19 -12.10 -2.34
N VAL A 163 -9.18 -12.56 -3.09
CA VAL A 163 -7.99 -11.77 -3.40
C VAL A 163 -7.90 -11.60 -4.91
N SER A 164 -7.91 -10.38 -5.39
CA SER A 164 -7.71 -10.07 -6.80
C SER A 164 -6.22 -9.99 -7.10
N ARG A 165 -5.78 -10.71 -8.14
CA ARG A 165 -4.39 -10.72 -8.54
C ARG A 165 -4.25 -10.61 -10.06
N LYS A 166 -3.29 -9.80 -10.52
CA LYS A 166 -2.90 -9.69 -11.92
C LYS A 166 -1.40 -9.68 -12.06
N LYS A 167 -0.88 -10.53 -12.93
CA LYS A 167 0.51 -10.52 -13.34
C LYS A 167 0.64 -9.95 -14.75
N ILE A 168 1.42 -8.88 -14.89
CA ILE A 168 1.90 -8.36 -16.18
C ILE A 168 3.23 -9.06 -16.46
N ILE A 169 3.28 -9.79 -17.57
CA ILE A 169 4.43 -10.63 -17.90
C ILE A 169 5.50 -9.78 -18.59
N GLY A 170 6.70 -9.80 -18.05
CA GLY A 170 7.92 -9.26 -18.65
C GLY A 170 8.85 -10.38 -19.13
N ASN A 171 10.08 -10.00 -19.46
CA ASN A 171 11.12 -10.93 -19.93
C ASN A 171 11.59 -11.91 -18.83
N ASN A 172 11.44 -11.53 -17.56
CA ASN A 172 11.75 -12.38 -16.41
C ASN A 172 10.48 -12.99 -15.85
N LYS A 173 10.48 -14.31 -15.55
CA LYS A 173 9.36 -15.00 -14.90
C LYS A 173 9.17 -14.58 -13.44
N GLU A 174 10.27 -14.24 -12.78
CA GLU A 174 10.27 -13.70 -11.42
C GLU A 174 9.63 -12.31 -11.43
N SER A 175 8.91 -11.99 -10.37
CA SER A 175 8.12 -10.77 -10.33
C SER A 175 8.39 -9.91 -9.11
N ILE A 176 8.19 -8.63 -9.33
CA ILE A 176 8.09 -7.60 -8.30
C ILE A 176 6.59 -7.36 -8.09
N PHE A 177 6.14 -7.39 -6.84
CA PHE A 177 4.73 -7.17 -6.58
C PHE A 177 4.45 -5.79 -6.00
N PHE A 178 3.24 -5.32 -6.29
CA PHE A 178 2.61 -4.15 -5.67
C PHE A 178 1.33 -4.62 -5.00
N ALA A 179 1.15 -4.29 -3.73
CA ALA A 179 -0.01 -4.71 -2.96
C ALA A 179 -0.64 -3.55 -2.19
N ALA A 180 -1.95 -3.61 -2.03
CA ALA A 180 -2.72 -2.74 -1.16
C ALA A 180 -3.94 -3.50 -0.63
N HIS A 181 -4.42 -3.13 0.57
CA HIS A 181 -5.53 -3.84 1.19
C HIS A 181 -6.90 -3.28 0.78
N THR A 182 -7.90 -4.17 0.70
CA THR A 182 -9.26 -3.86 0.26
C THR A 182 -10.23 -3.58 1.41
N CYS A 183 -9.89 -3.93 2.63
CA CYS A 183 -10.75 -3.75 3.81
C CYS A 183 -10.69 -2.29 4.34
N HIS A 184 -11.24 -2.04 5.53
CA HIS A 184 -11.41 -0.74 6.17
C HIS A 184 -12.58 0.09 5.58
N PRO A 185 -13.82 -0.15 6.09
CA PRO A 185 -15.01 0.53 5.62
C PRO A 185 -14.97 2.02 5.92
N GLY A 186 -15.45 2.85 5.01
CA GLY A 186 -15.61 4.30 5.22
C GLY A 186 -14.30 5.07 5.34
N MET A 187 -13.16 4.50 4.92
CA MET A 187 -11.85 5.16 4.96
C MET A 187 -11.21 5.23 3.57
N VAL A 188 -10.51 6.33 3.31
CA VAL A 188 -9.91 6.64 2.01
C VAL A 188 -8.42 6.33 2.01
N ASN A 189 -7.64 6.98 2.88
CA ASN A 189 -6.20 6.79 2.91
C ASN A 189 -5.82 5.40 3.40
N ASP A 190 -6.59 4.89 4.36
CA ASP A 190 -6.39 3.56 4.91
C ASP A 190 -7.01 2.50 3.97
N GLY A 191 -6.25 2.25 2.91
CA GLY A 191 -6.37 1.22 1.91
C GLY A 191 -6.78 1.67 0.51
N ILE A 192 -7.94 2.28 0.31
CA ILE A 192 -8.50 2.45 -1.05
C ILE A 192 -7.71 3.44 -1.93
N ALA A 193 -7.05 4.44 -1.33
CA ALA A 193 -6.17 5.36 -2.04
C ALA A 193 -4.97 4.62 -2.66
N GLY A 194 -4.38 3.68 -1.92
CA GLY A 194 -3.31 2.82 -2.43
C GLY A 194 -3.74 1.99 -3.64
N ILE A 195 -4.96 1.42 -3.59
CA ILE A 195 -5.54 0.67 -4.72
C ILE A 195 -5.73 1.57 -5.94
N ALA A 196 -6.27 2.78 -5.76
CA ALA A 196 -6.52 3.71 -6.86
C ALA A 196 -5.21 4.06 -7.60
N ILE A 197 -4.13 4.31 -6.85
CA ILE A 197 -2.80 4.55 -7.41
C ILE A 197 -2.28 3.32 -8.18
N LEU A 198 -2.43 2.13 -7.59
CA LEU A 198 -1.95 0.89 -8.22
C LEU A 198 -2.73 0.53 -9.48
N LEU A 199 -4.01 0.92 -9.60
CA LEU A 199 -4.77 0.78 -10.85
C LEU A 199 -4.19 1.62 -11.97
N GLU A 200 -3.81 2.88 -11.71
CA GLU A 200 -3.16 3.72 -12.71
C GLU A 200 -1.77 3.19 -13.07
N LEU A 201 -1.00 2.69 -12.08
CA LEU A 201 0.28 2.06 -12.35
C LEU A 201 0.13 0.78 -13.19
N HIS A 202 -0.90 -0.04 -12.89
CA HIS A 202 -1.23 -1.23 -13.70
C HIS A 202 -1.50 -0.84 -15.16
N ASN A 203 -2.33 0.18 -15.39
CA ASN A 203 -2.68 0.63 -16.73
C ASN A 203 -1.45 1.14 -17.49
N GLU A 204 -0.59 1.89 -16.82
CA GLU A 204 0.69 2.35 -17.38
C GLU A 204 1.57 1.17 -17.79
N LEU A 205 1.77 0.19 -16.90
CA LEU A 205 2.63 -0.98 -17.19
C LEU A 205 2.03 -1.90 -18.25
N ALA A 206 0.72 -2.09 -18.25
CA ALA A 206 0.03 -2.89 -19.26
C ALA A 206 0.13 -2.27 -20.67
N SER A 207 0.34 -0.96 -20.77
CA SER A 207 0.54 -0.25 -22.04
C SER A 207 1.95 -0.36 -22.61
N ARG A 208 2.95 -0.74 -21.79
CA ARG A 208 4.36 -0.85 -22.21
C ARG A 208 4.56 -2.08 -23.11
N LYS A 209 5.26 -1.90 -24.22
CA LYS A 209 5.50 -2.99 -25.19
C LYS A 209 6.42 -4.09 -24.65
N GLU A 210 7.40 -3.71 -23.86
CA GLU A 210 8.40 -4.62 -23.29
C GLU A 210 8.67 -4.20 -21.84
N LEU A 211 8.80 -5.20 -20.98
CA LEU A 211 9.17 -5.06 -19.59
C LEU A 211 10.30 -6.03 -19.26
N LYS A 212 11.29 -5.57 -18.53
CA LYS A 212 12.42 -6.39 -18.07
C LYS A 212 11.96 -7.36 -16.98
N TYR A 213 11.16 -6.92 -16.04
CA TYR A 213 10.60 -7.71 -14.96
C TYR A 213 9.12 -7.98 -15.19
N SER A 214 8.61 -9.07 -14.61
CA SER A 214 7.18 -9.25 -14.44
C SER A 214 6.71 -8.46 -13.20
N TYR A 215 5.48 -7.95 -13.26
CA TYR A 215 4.88 -7.18 -12.17
C TYR A 215 3.57 -7.83 -11.73
N ASP A 216 3.44 -8.09 -10.43
CA ASP A 216 2.23 -8.64 -9.84
C ASP A 216 1.47 -7.54 -9.06
N PHE A 217 0.17 -7.42 -9.28
CA PHE A 217 -0.73 -6.57 -8.52
C PHE A 217 -1.60 -7.44 -7.64
N ILE A 218 -1.62 -7.19 -6.32
CA ILE A 218 -2.28 -8.02 -5.32
C ILE A 218 -3.18 -7.15 -4.46
N PHE A 219 -4.48 -7.45 -4.45
CA PHE A 219 -5.49 -6.70 -3.70
C PHE A 219 -6.37 -7.66 -2.90
N GLY A 220 -6.41 -7.50 -1.60
CA GLY A 220 -7.25 -8.33 -0.72
C GLY A 220 -7.31 -7.81 0.71
N PRO A 221 -8.06 -8.46 1.58
CA PRO A 221 -8.17 -8.05 2.98
C PRO A 221 -6.83 -8.12 3.71
N GLU A 222 -6.51 -7.07 4.47
CA GLU A 222 -5.29 -6.90 5.24
C GLU A 222 -4.95 -8.14 6.08
N TYR A 223 -3.69 -8.55 6.08
CA TYR A 223 -3.11 -9.77 6.67
C TYR A 223 -3.61 -11.07 6.02
N TYR A 224 -4.88 -11.19 5.76
CA TYR A 224 -5.47 -12.41 5.19
C TYR A 224 -5.07 -12.63 3.74
N ALA A 225 -4.94 -11.56 2.97
CA ALA A 225 -4.52 -11.64 1.57
C ALA A 225 -3.07 -12.14 1.45
N GLY A 226 -2.15 -11.58 2.24
CA GLY A 226 -0.76 -12.05 2.28
C GLY A 226 -0.66 -13.52 2.64
N ALA A 227 -1.34 -13.94 3.71
CA ALA A 227 -1.39 -15.35 4.13
C ALA A 227 -1.96 -16.26 3.03
N ALA A 228 -3.08 -15.87 2.40
CA ALA A 228 -3.74 -16.66 1.38
C ALA A 228 -2.89 -16.80 0.10
N VAL A 229 -2.26 -15.71 -0.36
CA VAL A 229 -1.39 -15.73 -1.54
C VAL A 229 -0.20 -16.65 -1.32
N LEU A 230 0.46 -16.54 -0.18
CA LEU A 230 1.67 -17.34 0.09
C LEU A 230 1.38 -18.82 0.29
N GLU A 231 0.22 -19.17 0.86
CA GLU A 231 -0.17 -20.56 1.13
C GLU A 231 -0.88 -21.23 -0.03
N LYS A 232 -1.81 -20.55 -0.70
CA LYS A 232 -2.74 -21.17 -1.65
C LYS A 232 -2.43 -20.87 -3.13
N ASP A 233 -1.65 -19.83 -3.43
CA ASP A 233 -1.38 -19.46 -4.83
C ASP A 233 -0.05 -20.06 -5.31
N ALA A 234 -0.11 -21.04 -6.22
CA ALA A 234 1.06 -21.67 -6.81
C ALA A 234 2.02 -20.69 -7.53
N ASN A 235 1.55 -19.48 -7.86
CA ASN A 235 2.36 -18.44 -8.49
C ASN A 235 3.12 -17.58 -7.47
N ALA A 236 2.85 -17.71 -6.17
CA ALA A 236 3.57 -16.96 -5.12
C ALA A 236 5.09 -17.23 -5.14
N LYS A 237 5.53 -18.42 -5.56
CA LYS A 237 6.95 -18.79 -5.73
C LYS A 237 7.75 -17.87 -6.66
N PHE A 238 7.06 -17.13 -7.55
CA PHE A 238 7.69 -16.19 -8.47
C PHE A 238 7.85 -14.78 -7.88
N LEU A 239 7.22 -14.47 -6.76
CA LEU A 239 7.39 -13.20 -6.06
C LEU A 239 8.80 -13.14 -5.46
N LYS A 240 9.56 -12.09 -5.74
CA LYS A 240 10.95 -11.95 -5.29
C LYS A 240 11.20 -10.71 -4.46
N SER A 241 10.42 -9.68 -4.65
CA SER A 241 10.41 -8.47 -3.85
C SER A 241 9.13 -7.69 -4.11
N GLY A 242 8.81 -6.72 -3.27
CA GLY A 242 7.59 -5.95 -3.48
C GLY A 242 7.46 -4.68 -2.69
N PHE A 243 6.30 -4.07 -2.91
CA PHE A 243 5.88 -2.82 -2.30
C PHE A 243 4.46 -2.99 -1.77
N PHE A 244 4.26 -2.59 -0.52
CA PHE A 244 2.93 -2.47 0.06
C PHE A 244 2.59 -0.99 0.23
N LEU A 245 1.42 -0.57 -0.28
CA LEU A 245 0.98 0.82 -0.28
C LEU A 245 -0.12 1.05 0.74
N ASP A 246 0.04 2.09 1.55
CA ASP A 246 -0.96 2.54 2.49
C ASP A 246 -0.80 4.03 2.80
N MET A 247 -1.86 4.73 3.24
CA MET A 247 -1.81 6.12 3.70
C MET A 247 -1.22 7.12 2.69
N MET A 248 -1.64 7.07 1.43
CA MET A 248 -0.94 7.74 0.33
C MET A 248 -1.26 9.22 0.11
N GLY A 249 -2.35 9.78 0.68
CA GLY A 249 -2.82 11.15 0.41
C GLY A 249 -3.32 11.89 1.66
N ASN A 250 -2.63 11.78 2.80
CA ASN A 250 -3.09 12.26 4.10
C ASN A 250 -2.49 13.62 4.54
N GLY A 251 -1.92 14.38 3.62
CA GLY A 251 -1.32 15.69 3.92
C GLY A 251 0.08 15.65 4.52
N GLN A 252 0.63 14.46 4.84
CA GLN A 252 1.94 14.31 5.44
C GLN A 252 3.02 14.04 4.37
N ASN A 253 4.29 14.08 4.78
CA ASN A 253 5.41 13.78 3.90
C ASN A 253 5.40 12.30 3.47
N LEU A 254 5.74 12.06 2.19
CA LEU A 254 5.92 10.72 1.65
C LEU A 254 7.20 10.09 2.21
N GLY A 255 7.13 8.80 2.50
CA GLY A 255 8.27 8.04 2.98
C GLY A 255 8.10 6.56 2.76
N PHE A 256 9.05 5.80 3.30
CA PHE A 256 9.00 4.35 3.25
C PHE A 256 9.55 3.68 4.50
N SER A 257 9.02 2.52 4.78
CA SER A 257 9.58 1.55 5.72
C SER A 257 10.42 0.55 4.94
N ARG A 258 11.68 0.39 5.33
CA ARG A 258 12.61 -0.53 4.67
C ARG A 258 12.12 -1.97 4.77
N SER A 259 12.60 -2.83 3.86
CA SER A 259 12.52 -4.28 4.02
C SER A 259 13.19 -4.72 5.34
N PHE A 260 12.93 -5.94 5.79
CA PHE A 260 13.50 -6.45 7.04
C PHE A 260 15.03 -6.34 7.08
N GLN A 261 15.71 -6.67 5.98
CA GLN A 261 17.16 -6.54 5.89
C GLN A 261 17.65 -5.10 5.71
N GLY A 262 16.79 -4.20 5.20
CA GLY A 262 17.09 -2.78 5.02
C GLY A 262 18.11 -2.45 3.93
N ASN A 263 18.53 -3.44 3.15
CA ASN A 263 19.56 -3.32 2.12
C ASN A 263 19.25 -4.16 0.87
N SER A 264 17.99 -4.50 0.66
CA SER A 264 17.53 -5.22 -0.51
C SER A 264 17.48 -4.32 -1.76
N TYR A 265 17.29 -4.93 -2.93
CA TYR A 265 17.19 -4.18 -4.19
C TYR A 265 16.05 -3.13 -4.16
N VAL A 266 14.88 -3.50 -3.63
CA VAL A 266 13.75 -2.56 -3.54
C VAL A 266 14.02 -1.40 -2.57
N ASP A 267 14.80 -1.61 -1.50
CA ASP A 267 15.29 -0.52 -0.65
C ASP A 267 16.17 0.45 -1.45
N PHE A 268 17.12 -0.09 -2.24
CA PHE A 268 18.06 0.72 -3.02
C PHE A 268 17.38 1.55 -4.10
N VAL A 269 16.45 0.94 -4.82
CA VAL A 269 15.69 1.62 -5.85
C VAL A 269 14.85 2.74 -5.25
N THR A 270 14.16 2.47 -4.15
CA THR A 270 13.35 3.47 -3.45
C THR A 270 14.20 4.65 -2.98
N GLU A 271 15.35 4.38 -2.35
CA GLU A 271 16.29 5.43 -1.93
C GLU A 271 16.81 6.25 -3.11
N SER A 272 17.13 5.61 -4.24
CA SER A 272 17.68 6.32 -5.41
C SER A 272 16.71 7.32 -6.02
N VAL A 273 15.39 7.05 -5.94
CA VAL A 273 14.35 7.99 -6.37
C VAL A 273 14.18 9.13 -5.37
N LEU A 274 14.35 8.88 -4.07
CA LEU A 274 14.20 9.89 -3.03
C LEU A 274 15.39 10.87 -2.92
N ILE A 275 16.56 10.52 -3.45
CA ILE A 275 17.80 11.30 -3.29
C ILE A 275 17.65 12.78 -3.68
N LYS A 276 16.81 13.09 -4.67
CA LYS A 276 16.60 14.48 -5.12
C LYS A 276 15.83 15.34 -4.13
N ASP A 277 15.02 14.75 -3.25
CA ASP A 277 14.16 15.51 -2.33
C ASP A 277 14.17 14.91 -0.92
N LEU A 278 15.37 14.70 -0.38
CA LEU A 278 15.56 14.20 0.98
C LEU A 278 15.02 15.14 2.07
N SER A 279 14.77 16.42 1.74
CA SER A 279 14.22 17.39 2.70
C SER A 279 12.73 17.16 2.98
N ASN A 280 12.00 16.59 2.01
CA ASN A 280 10.56 16.39 2.07
C ASN A 280 10.16 14.91 2.20
N HIS A 281 11.14 14.00 2.19
CA HIS A 281 10.90 12.57 2.26
C HIS A 281 11.68 11.96 3.43
N PHE A 282 11.20 10.80 3.89
CA PHE A 282 11.87 10.09 4.98
C PHE A 282 11.95 8.58 4.73
N SER A 283 12.90 7.94 5.38
CA SER A 283 12.96 6.48 5.49
C SER A 283 12.95 6.06 6.95
N ARG A 284 12.33 4.93 7.23
CA ARG A 284 12.30 4.31 8.56
C ARG A 284 12.70 2.84 8.45
N ASP A 285 13.17 2.27 9.54
CA ASP A 285 13.44 0.84 9.62
C ASP A 285 12.16 0.04 9.46
N TYR A 286 12.31 -1.26 9.22
CA TYR A 286 11.20 -2.20 9.04
C TYR A 286 10.08 -1.98 10.06
N ARG A 287 8.85 -1.79 9.56
CA ARG A 287 7.61 -1.57 10.33
C ARG A 287 7.65 -0.39 11.33
N LYS A 288 8.51 0.60 11.12
CA LYS A 288 8.55 1.82 11.97
C LYS A 288 7.67 2.96 11.46
N LEU A 289 7.22 2.89 10.22
CA LEU A 289 6.23 3.82 9.68
C LEU A 289 4.82 3.40 10.14
N TRP A 290 4.37 2.26 9.68
CA TRP A 290 3.19 1.50 10.06
C TRP A 290 3.47 0.02 9.75
N GLY A 291 2.54 -0.88 10.02
CA GLY A 291 2.75 -2.29 9.75
C GLY A 291 1.52 -2.90 9.10
N ASN A 292 1.74 -3.63 7.99
CA ASN A 292 0.70 -4.24 7.19
C ASN A 292 1.15 -5.63 6.67
N ASP A 293 0.73 -6.05 5.47
CA ASP A 293 0.98 -7.38 4.91
C ASP A 293 2.45 -7.68 4.59
N GLU A 294 3.34 -6.66 4.62
CA GLU A 294 4.78 -6.89 4.46
C GLU A 294 5.33 -7.92 5.45
N ILE A 295 4.68 -8.08 6.62
CA ILE A 295 5.08 -9.08 7.62
C ILE A 295 4.91 -10.53 7.12
N PHE A 296 4.04 -10.77 6.16
CA PHE A 296 3.88 -12.10 5.55
C PHE A 296 4.94 -12.34 4.50
N TYR A 297 5.12 -11.40 3.57
CA TYR A 297 6.07 -11.54 2.47
C TYR A 297 7.51 -11.54 2.97
N ASP A 298 7.88 -10.57 3.79
CA ASP A 298 9.22 -10.44 4.40
C ASP A 298 9.29 -11.11 5.80
N GLY A 299 8.39 -12.04 6.03
CA GLY A 299 8.21 -12.76 7.28
C GLY A 299 8.97 -14.08 7.33
N PRO A 300 8.75 -14.85 8.41
CA PRO A 300 9.37 -16.15 8.60
C PRO A 300 9.14 -17.07 7.39
N ASP A 301 10.18 -17.77 6.97
CA ASP A 301 10.25 -18.74 5.86
C ASP A 301 10.17 -18.14 4.45
N PHE A 302 9.47 -17.02 4.23
CA PHE A 302 9.32 -16.45 2.89
C PHE A 302 10.44 -15.48 2.52
N GLN A 303 10.77 -14.55 3.41
CA GLN A 303 11.89 -13.61 3.27
C GLN A 303 11.91 -12.89 1.89
N ILE A 304 10.74 -12.53 1.39
CA ILE A 304 10.56 -11.75 0.16
C ILE A 304 10.66 -10.27 0.53
N PRO A 305 11.77 -9.57 0.23
CA PRO A 305 11.98 -8.20 0.66
C PRO A 305 10.83 -7.29 0.22
N THR A 306 10.19 -6.64 1.20
CA THR A 306 9.01 -5.82 0.95
C THR A 306 9.15 -4.45 1.61
N VAL A 307 9.03 -3.41 0.81
CA VAL A 307 9.04 -2.01 1.25
C VAL A 307 7.60 -1.55 1.50
N GLY A 308 7.37 -0.97 2.67
CA GLY A 308 6.10 -0.27 2.94
C GLY A 308 6.19 1.19 2.47
N LEU A 309 5.35 1.58 1.51
CA LEU A 309 5.30 2.95 0.97
C LEU A 309 4.07 3.68 1.49
N GLY A 310 4.26 4.89 1.98
CA GLY A 310 3.16 5.72 2.45
C GLY A 310 3.62 7.01 3.10
N ARG A 311 2.66 7.74 3.67
CA ARG A 311 2.93 8.99 4.36
C ARG A 311 2.96 8.78 5.86
N ASP A 312 3.52 9.72 6.60
CA ASP A 312 3.58 9.64 8.06
C ASP A 312 2.18 9.63 8.68
N ARG A 313 2.10 9.23 9.94
CA ARG A 313 0.84 9.18 10.69
C ARG A 313 0.21 10.55 10.78
N TRP A 314 -1.11 10.58 10.74
CA TRP A 314 -1.92 11.78 10.87
C TRP A 314 -3.05 11.59 11.88
N GLU A 315 -3.67 12.69 12.27
CA GLU A 315 -4.67 12.71 13.35
C GLU A 315 -5.96 11.96 13.00
N HIS A 316 -6.32 11.87 11.72
CA HIS A 316 -7.55 11.21 11.27
C HIS A 316 -7.41 9.71 11.03
N TYR A 317 -6.24 9.13 11.31
CA TYR A 317 -6.03 7.69 11.19
C TYR A 317 -7.07 6.90 11.98
N HIS A 318 -7.73 5.94 11.32
CA HIS A 318 -8.80 5.10 11.87
C HIS A 318 -10.01 5.91 12.37
N THR A 319 -10.42 6.95 11.64
CA THR A 319 -11.63 7.73 11.91
C THR A 319 -12.45 7.95 10.65
N ASP A 320 -13.70 8.42 10.81
CA ASP A 320 -14.57 8.88 9.71
C ASP A 320 -14.06 10.12 8.99
N LYS A 321 -13.04 10.78 9.54
CA LYS A 321 -12.35 11.92 8.90
C LYS A 321 -11.25 11.48 7.93
N ASP A 322 -11.00 10.19 7.81
CA ASP A 322 -10.28 9.61 6.67
C ASP A 322 -11.20 9.49 5.46
N ASP A 323 -11.69 10.61 5.00
CA ASP A 323 -12.68 10.78 3.93
C ASP A 323 -12.08 11.45 2.69
N LEU A 324 -12.91 11.66 1.67
CA LEU A 324 -12.48 12.28 0.42
C LEU A 324 -12.21 13.79 0.55
N GLU A 325 -12.82 14.47 1.53
CA GLU A 325 -12.61 15.90 1.77
C GLU A 325 -11.23 16.16 2.37
N ASN A 326 -10.76 15.24 3.20
CA ASN A 326 -9.45 15.29 3.87
C ASN A 326 -8.36 14.53 3.10
N CYS A 327 -8.67 13.96 1.93
CA CYS A 327 -7.69 13.32 1.08
C CYS A 327 -7.10 14.31 0.07
N ASP A 328 -5.79 14.46 0.09
CA ASP A 328 -5.06 15.29 -0.87
C ASP A 328 -4.84 14.52 -2.18
N LEU A 329 -5.65 14.83 -3.19
CA LEU A 329 -5.56 14.21 -4.51
C LEU A 329 -4.26 14.53 -5.25
N ASP A 330 -3.63 15.67 -5.01
CA ASP A 330 -2.34 16.01 -5.64
C ASP A 330 -1.22 15.15 -5.05
N GLN A 331 -1.31 14.82 -3.77
CA GLN A 331 -0.40 13.86 -3.16
C GLN A 331 -0.60 12.43 -3.69
N LEU A 332 -1.79 12.04 -4.10
CA LEU A 332 -2.00 10.75 -4.77
C LEU A 332 -1.32 10.71 -6.14
N ILE A 333 -1.36 11.82 -6.89
CA ILE A 333 -0.62 11.95 -8.16
C ILE A 333 0.90 11.93 -7.92
N GLU A 334 1.39 12.66 -6.91
CA GLU A 334 2.80 12.61 -6.51
C GLU A 334 3.23 11.17 -6.20
N SER A 335 2.42 10.44 -5.46
CA SER A 335 2.69 9.03 -5.10
C SER A 335 2.69 8.11 -6.32
N TYR A 336 1.77 8.31 -7.27
CA TYR A 336 1.77 7.59 -8.56
C TYR A 336 3.05 7.87 -9.36
N GLU A 337 3.43 9.14 -9.52
CA GLU A 337 4.66 9.52 -10.25
C GLU A 337 5.92 8.98 -9.56
N PHE A 338 5.92 8.92 -8.23
CA PHE A 338 6.98 8.31 -7.46
C PHE A 338 7.13 6.82 -7.75
N LEU A 339 6.02 6.06 -7.75
CA LEU A 339 6.01 4.64 -8.09
C LEU A 339 6.45 4.39 -9.54
N LYS A 340 5.99 5.22 -10.47
CA LYS A 340 6.40 5.16 -11.86
C LYS A 340 7.92 5.35 -12.00
N LYS A 341 8.50 6.30 -11.28
CA LYS A 341 9.97 6.50 -11.25
C LYS A 341 10.69 5.29 -10.67
N ILE A 342 10.15 4.65 -9.61
CA ILE A 342 10.69 3.39 -9.07
C ILE A 342 10.73 2.32 -10.16
N VAL A 343 9.64 2.13 -10.89
CA VAL A 343 9.59 1.17 -12.01
C VAL A 343 10.60 1.56 -13.11
N ASP A 344 10.67 2.83 -13.47
CA ASP A 344 11.60 3.30 -14.49
C ASP A 344 13.07 3.08 -14.10
N VAL A 345 13.42 3.20 -12.82
CA VAL A 345 14.75 2.82 -12.32
C VAL A 345 14.96 1.32 -12.50
N MET A 346 14.01 0.48 -12.09
CA MET A 346 14.13 -0.98 -12.18
C MET A 346 14.27 -1.46 -13.63
N GLU A 347 13.50 -0.90 -14.53
CA GLU A 347 13.53 -1.26 -15.95
C GLU A 347 14.83 -0.82 -16.65
N ASN A 348 15.42 0.30 -16.22
CA ASN A 348 16.61 0.88 -16.87
C ASN A 348 17.93 0.57 -16.14
N ASP A 349 17.89 -0.13 -15.01
CA ASP A 349 19.10 -0.45 -14.26
C ASP A 349 19.92 -1.55 -14.93
N TYR A 350 21.22 -1.28 -15.15
CA TYR A 350 22.18 -2.21 -15.69
C TYR A 350 23.57 -1.98 -15.09
N ILE A 351 24.52 -2.87 -15.32
CA ILE A 351 25.90 -2.73 -14.89
C ILE A 351 26.75 -2.14 -16.03
N PRO A 352 27.21 -0.89 -15.88
CA PRO A 352 28.09 -0.26 -16.88
C PRO A 352 29.52 -0.79 -16.77
N GLN A 353 30.10 -1.19 -17.88
CA GLN A 353 31.52 -1.56 -17.97
C GLN A 353 32.21 -0.72 -19.02
N ARG A 354 33.18 0.11 -18.59
CA ARG A 354 33.96 0.94 -19.49
C ARG A 354 34.89 0.14 -20.40
N LYS A 355 35.08 0.64 -21.62
CA LYS A 355 36.02 0.13 -22.63
C LYS A 355 37.29 0.98 -22.73
N TYR A 356 37.38 2.09 -21.99
CA TYR A 356 38.46 3.06 -22.04
C TYR A 356 39.35 2.98 -20.80
N ARG A 357 40.52 3.57 -20.90
CA ARG A 357 41.52 3.72 -19.81
C ARG A 357 41.78 5.20 -19.56
N GLY A 358 41.89 5.58 -18.31
CA GLY A 358 42.08 6.97 -17.89
C GLY A 358 40.82 7.82 -18.02
N PRO A 359 40.86 9.11 -17.68
CA PRO A 359 39.76 10.03 -17.84
C PRO A 359 39.47 10.31 -19.33
N LEU A 360 38.19 10.44 -19.67
CA LEU A 360 37.76 10.79 -21.02
C LEU A 360 37.87 12.30 -21.26
N TYR A 361 38.33 12.68 -22.48
CA TYR A 361 38.14 14.01 -23.01
C TYR A 361 36.71 14.10 -23.57
N LEU A 362 35.78 14.51 -22.71
CA LEU A 362 34.32 14.38 -22.92
C LEU A 362 33.84 15.23 -24.11
N ASP A 363 34.41 16.40 -24.34
CA ASP A 363 34.06 17.30 -25.45
C ASP A 363 34.20 16.61 -26.83
N ARG A 364 35.17 15.69 -26.96
CA ARG A 364 35.35 14.87 -28.16
C ARG A 364 34.10 14.07 -28.54
N TYR A 365 33.28 13.75 -27.57
CA TYR A 365 32.07 12.93 -27.71
C TYR A 365 30.79 13.77 -27.59
N GLY A 366 30.93 15.11 -27.65
CA GLY A 366 29.79 16.02 -27.52
C GLY A 366 29.17 16.01 -26.10
N ILE A 367 29.92 15.53 -25.10
CA ILE A 367 29.46 15.50 -23.70
C ILE A 367 30.11 16.72 -23.03
N ILE A 368 29.37 17.82 -23.02
CA ILE A 368 29.85 19.10 -22.51
C ILE A 368 29.37 19.27 -21.07
N PHE A 369 30.32 19.54 -20.17
CA PHE A 369 30.04 19.89 -18.76
C PHE A 369 30.76 21.20 -18.43
N ASP A 370 30.01 22.15 -17.91
CA ASP A 370 30.57 23.42 -17.45
C ASP A 370 31.12 23.24 -16.01
N SER A 371 32.43 23.07 -15.91
CA SER A 371 33.11 22.93 -14.64
C SER A 371 33.07 24.17 -13.75
N GLN A 372 32.73 25.33 -14.28
CA GLN A 372 32.60 26.59 -13.53
C GLN A 372 31.16 26.86 -13.15
N GLY A 373 30.20 26.57 -14.03
CA GLY A 373 28.77 26.74 -13.78
C GLY A 373 28.18 25.60 -12.94
N ASP A 374 28.70 24.37 -13.08
CA ASP A 374 28.30 23.19 -12.29
C ASP A 374 29.52 22.39 -11.82
N PRO A 375 30.30 22.90 -10.84
CA PRO A 375 31.49 22.19 -10.33
C PRO A 375 31.14 20.85 -9.66
N GLU A 376 29.96 20.74 -9.05
CA GLU A 376 29.50 19.50 -8.43
C GLU A 376 29.20 18.42 -9.47
N GLY A 377 28.42 18.75 -10.49
CA GLY A 377 28.14 17.84 -11.60
C GLY A 377 29.41 17.37 -12.29
N TYR A 378 30.37 18.27 -12.52
CA TYR A 378 31.69 17.92 -13.07
C TYR A 378 32.46 16.93 -12.18
N SER A 379 32.51 17.18 -10.87
CA SER A 379 33.12 16.24 -9.89
C SER A 379 32.42 14.89 -9.90
N ASN A 380 31.09 14.89 -9.96
CA ASN A 380 30.29 13.67 -9.98
C ASN A 380 30.56 12.82 -11.23
N ILE A 381 30.69 13.44 -12.39
CA ILE A 381 31.07 12.74 -13.65
C ILE A 381 32.40 12.02 -13.52
N GLN A 382 33.39 12.60 -12.84
CA GLN A 382 34.69 11.96 -12.63
C GLN A 382 34.54 10.70 -11.75
N LYS A 383 33.75 10.78 -10.67
CA LYS A 383 33.50 9.65 -9.78
C LYS A 383 32.73 8.52 -10.48
N ILE A 384 31.70 8.88 -11.26
CA ILE A 384 30.89 7.94 -12.04
C ILE A 384 31.78 7.16 -13.03
N GLN A 385 32.71 7.82 -13.72
CA GLN A 385 33.64 7.16 -14.63
C GLN A 385 34.54 6.11 -13.93
N ILE A 386 34.97 6.39 -12.70
CA ILE A 386 35.78 5.44 -11.90
C ILE A 386 34.96 4.19 -11.58
N LEU A 387 33.71 4.36 -11.17
CA LEU A 387 32.81 3.28 -10.75
C LEU A 387 32.26 2.44 -11.91
N ALA A 388 32.38 2.90 -13.16
CA ALA A 388 31.98 2.15 -14.36
C ALA A 388 32.94 0.99 -14.68
N ASN A 389 33.24 0.14 -13.71
CA ASN A 389 34.21 -0.96 -13.82
C ASN A 389 33.57 -2.33 -14.07
N GLY A 390 32.26 -2.39 -14.25
CA GLY A 390 31.51 -3.63 -14.48
C GLY A 390 31.17 -4.42 -13.22
N SER A 391 31.25 -3.79 -12.02
CA SER A 391 30.95 -4.43 -10.73
C SER A 391 29.72 -3.88 -10.01
N ARG A 392 29.19 -2.74 -10.44
CA ARG A 392 28.05 -2.05 -9.82
C ARG A 392 27.00 -1.70 -10.85
N SER A 393 25.75 -1.80 -10.47
CA SER A 393 24.62 -1.26 -11.28
C SER A 393 24.55 0.26 -11.15
N ILE A 394 23.77 0.88 -12.03
CA ILE A 394 23.55 2.33 -12.00
C ILE A 394 22.91 2.75 -10.67
N SER A 395 21.93 2.00 -10.17
CA SER A 395 21.28 2.29 -8.90
C SER A 395 22.27 2.19 -7.72
N GLN A 396 23.17 1.22 -7.75
CA GLN A 396 24.25 1.12 -6.74
C GLN A 396 25.22 2.29 -6.81
N ILE A 397 25.61 2.75 -8.01
CA ILE A 397 26.47 3.92 -8.21
C ILE A 397 25.77 5.19 -7.72
N SER A 398 24.50 5.37 -8.10
CA SER A 398 23.65 6.48 -7.66
C SER A 398 23.62 6.59 -6.13
N ARG A 399 23.37 5.49 -5.44
CA ARG A 399 23.30 5.42 -3.98
C ARG A 399 24.67 5.72 -3.33
N GLU A 400 25.74 5.08 -3.82
CA GLU A 400 27.10 5.23 -3.25
C GLU A 400 27.56 6.69 -3.31
N LEU A 401 27.27 7.37 -4.44
CA LEU A 401 27.64 8.75 -4.65
C LEU A 401 26.60 9.76 -4.14
N LYS A 402 25.41 9.32 -3.78
CA LYS A 402 24.24 10.16 -3.45
C LYS A 402 23.86 11.10 -4.59
N ILE A 403 23.85 10.58 -5.82
CA ILE A 403 23.52 11.30 -7.05
C ILE A 403 22.23 10.71 -7.62
N ASP A 404 21.41 11.55 -8.24
CA ASP A 404 20.18 11.13 -8.91
C ASP A 404 20.45 10.03 -9.95
N PHE A 405 19.61 8.98 -9.91
CA PHE A 405 19.71 7.83 -10.83
C PHE A 405 19.66 8.26 -12.30
N PHE A 406 18.73 9.12 -12.65
CA PHE A 406 18.54 9.54 -14.05
C PHE A 406 19.67 10.41 -14.58
N PHE A 407 20.35 11.15 -13.68
CA PHE A 407 21.60 11.82 -14.04
C PHE A 407 22.68 10.81 -14.42
N VAL A 408 22.91 9.81 -13.56
CA VAL A 408 23.90 8.75 -13.79
C VAL A 408 23.56 7.94 -15.03
N PHE A 409 22.28 7.56 -15.18
CA PHE A 409 21.77 6.84 -16.33
C PHE A 409 21.99 7.62 -17.63
N SER A 410 21.59 8.89 -17.68
CA SER A 410 21.74 9.73 -18.88
C SER A 410 23.19 9.89 -19.30
N PHE A 411 24.11 9.98 -18.32
CA PHE A 411 25.53 10.02 -18.64
C PHE A 411 26.01 8.71 -19.26
N PHE A 412 25.63 7.56 -18.70
CA PHE A 412 26.01 6.27 -19.26
C PHE A 412 25.36 5.97 -20.62
N GLU A 413 24.14 6.45 -20.89
CA GLU A 413 23.53 6.34 -22.21
C GLU A 413 24.36 7.08 -23.25
N LYS A 414 24.82 8.30 -22.97
CA LYS A 414 25.74 9.03 -23.86
C LYS A 414 27.07 8.30 -24.11
N LEU A 415 27.61 7.65 -23.07
CA LEU A 415 28.82 6.82 -23.24
C LEU A 415 28.53 5.55 -24.06
N TYR A 416 27.37 4.96 -23.91
CA TYR A 416 26.94 3.79 -24.68
C TYR A 416 26.75 4.11 -26.14
N GLU A 417 26.08 5.20 -26.49
CA GLU A 417 25.87 5.72 -27.82
C GLU A 417 27.22 5.96 -28.54
N ASN A 418 28.23 6.39 -27.80
CA ASN A 418 29.59 6.60 -28.30
C ASN A 418 30.47 5.32 -28.24
N ASN A 419 29.89 4.15 -27.98
CA ASN A 419 30.58 2.86 -27.88
C ASN A 419 31.72 2.81 -26.83
N LEU A 420 31.62 3.60 -25.77
CA LEU A 420 32.62 3.73 -24.70
C LEU A 420 32.37 2.79 -23.54
N ILE A 421 31.17 2.23 -23.43
CA ILE A 421 30.82 1.24 -22.40
C ILE A 421 30.09 0.04 -23.00
N ILE A 422 30.00 -1.04 -22.22
CA ILE A 422 29.12 -2.19 -22.43
C ILE A 422 28.05 -2.16 -21.32
N LYS A 423 26.79 -2.39 -21.69
CA LYS A 423 25.70 -2.66 -20.75
C LYS A 423 25.70 -4.14 -20.41
N LYS A 424 26.06 -4.50 -19.16
CA LYS A 424 25.85 -5.87 -18.69
C LYS A 424 24.48 -5.98 -18.05
N ASN A 425 23.81 -7.09 -18.28
CA ASN A 425 22.51 -7.33 -17.63
C ASN A 425 22.69 -7.37 -16.12
N TYR A 426 21.85 -6.63 -15.41
CA TYR A 426 21.74 -6.67 -13.97
C TYR A 426 20.47 -7.43 -13.61
N ASN A 427 20.61 -8.57 -12.93
CA ASN A 427 19.48 -9.28 -12.38
C ASN A 427 19.44 -9.05 -10.87
N ALA A 428 18.53 -8.21 -10.45
CA ALA A 428 18.35 -7.82 -9.05
C ALA A 428 18.10 -9.01 -8.10
N PHE A 429 17.51 -10.10 -8.61
CA PHE A 429 17.15 -11.26 -7.79
C PHE A 429 18.33 -12.22 -7.54
N ASN A 430 19.44 -12.11 -8.28
CA ASN A 430 20.59 -13.00 -8.10
C ASN A 430 21.48 -12.60 -6.91
N GLU A 431 21.44 -11.36 -6.48
CA GLU A 431 22.31 -10.90 -5.37
C GLU A 431 21.81 -11.37 -3.99
N TYR A 432 20.54 -11.72 -3.86
CA TYR A 432 19.90 -12.06 -2.57
C TYR A 432 19.70 -13.57 -2.38
N ASN A 433 19.89 -14.38 -3.43
CA ASN A 433 19.80 -15.84 -3.36
C ASN A 433 21.16 -16.53 -3.01
N SER A 434 22.20 -15.77 -2.74
CA SER A 434 23.56 -16.29 -2.51
C SER A 434 24.04 -16.15 -1.05
N LYS A 435 23.11 -16.07 -0.09
CA LYS A 435 23.45 -16.10 1.34
C LYS A 435 22.76 -17.23 2.06
#